data_c3e8f9a6744a5bbd70b0364e2af835ca
#
_entry.id   c3e8f9a6744a5bbd70b0364e2af835ca
#
_cell.length_a   1.000
_cell.length_b   1.000
_cell.length_c   1.000
_cell.angle_alpha   90.00
_cell.angle_beta   90.00
_cell.angle_gamma   90.00
#
_symmetry.space_group_name_H-M   'P 1'
#
loop_
_entity.id
_entity.type
_entity.pdbx_description
1 polymer ?
#
loop_
_entity_poly.entity_id
_entity_poly.type
_entity_poly.pdbx_seq_one_letter_code
_entity_poly.pdbx_strand_id
1 'polypeptide(L)'
;MMDHIKVIRKIRDTPTVFSLYFKWDRDVKPGQFVMVWVPGHSEVPMSLSQTGKEKCLTIKMYGDTTRAMDALEPGDFIYIRGPYGKPFSSTKGKTLLIGGGSGMASLRPMINEESTGILAARGKEELLFENEFKDGKAICVTEDGSRGIKGIITAGIESVDLSKFSMIYVCGPERMLYAVYKNIQGKTENAEFSLERSMKCGIGLCDSCSVDGFEICRDGPTFNIKQVSEMEEFGRTKLERSGKRIYF
;
A
#
# COMPACT_ATOMS: atom_id res chain seq x y z
N MET A 1 -16.91 14.14 -9.01
CA MET A 1 -17.68 14.60 -7.84
C MET A 1 -16.99 14.08 -6.59
N MET A 2 -16.96 14.85 -5.51
CA MET A 2 -16.38 14.45 -4.22
C MET A 2 -17.53 14.04 -3.30
N ASP A 3 -17.44 12.86 -2.72
CA ASP A 3 -18.47 12.33 -1.84
C ASP A 3 -18.16 12.71 -0.39
N HIS A 4 -19.19 13.11 0.36
CA HIS A 4 -19.14 13.49 1.77
C HIS A 4 -19.42 12.27 2.64
N ILE A 5 -18.43 11.79 3.36
CA ILE A 5 -18.44 10.46 3.99
C ILE A 5 -18.29 10.60 5.51
N LYS A 6 -19.23 10.02 6.25
CA LYS A 6 -19.20 9.98 7.71
C LYS A 6 -18.30 8.87 8.22
N VAL A 7 -17.38 9.20 9.12
CA VAL A 7 -16.59 8.23 9.89
C VAL A 7 -17.53 7.51 10.87
N ILE A 8 -17.54 6.18 10.83
CA ILE A 8 -18.40 5.34 11.69
C ILE A 8 -17.62 4.86 12.91
N ARG A 9 -16.37 4.50 12.71
CA ARG A 9 -15.52 3.91 13.72
C ARG A 9 -14.07 4.25 13.45
N LYS A 10 -13.30 4.42 14.52
CA LYS A 10 -11.85 4.62 14.51
C LYS A 10 -11.19 3.58 15.38
N ILE A 11 -10.08 3.02 14.93
CA ILE A 11 -9.27 2.06 15.69
C ILE A 11 -7.82 2.54 15.65
N ARG A 12 -7.13 2.50 16.79
CA ARG A 12 -5.69 2.68 16.89
C ARG A 12 -5.03 1.32 16.67
N ASP A 13 -4.40 1.11 15.51
CA ASP A 13 -3.77 -0.17 15.16
C ASP A 13 -2.37 -0.29 15.77
N THR A 14 -1.59 0.80 15.72
CA THR A 14 -0.25 0.92 16.31
C THR A 14 -0.06 2.32 16.89
N PRO A 15 1.03 2.64 17.60
CA PRO A 15 1.27 4.00 18.07
C PRO A 15 1.24 5.08 16.98
N THR A 16 1.55 4.70 15.73
CA THR A 16 1.64 5.63 14.59
C THR A 16 0.65 5.35 13.47
N VAL A 17 -0.20 4.32 13.60
CA VAL A 17 -1.17 3.92 12.56
C VAL A 17 -2.56 3.81 13.18
N PHE A 18 -3.56 4.29 12.47
CA PHE A 18 -4.97 4.18 12.83
C PHE A 18 -5.82 3.86 11.61
N SER A 19 -6.99 3.29 11.86
CA SER A 19 -7.97 2.91 10.85
C SER A 19 -9.26 3.69 11.01
N LEU A 20 -9.77 4.27 9.91
CA LEU A 20 -11.07 4.92 9.82
C LEU A 20 -12.02 4.04 9.00
N TYR A 21 -13.14 3.69 9.58
CA TYR A 21 -14.19 2.88 8.95
C TYR A 21 -15.38 3.75 8.57
N PHE A 22 -15.95 3.47 7.38
CA PHE A 22 -17.07 4.23 6.82
C PHE A 22 -17.88 3.40 5.82
N LYS A 23 -19.08 3.86 5.51
CA LYS A 23 -19.89 3.32 4.40
C LYS A 23 -19.72 4.19 3.17
N TRP A 24 -19.50 3.54 2.04
CA TRP A 24 -19.38 4.19 0.74
C TRP A 24 -19.85 3.24 -0.35
N ASP A 25 -20.88 3.69 -1.09
CA ASP A 25 -21.52 2.87 -2.12
C ASP A 25 -20.77 2.99 -3.46
N ARG A 26 -19.51 2.62 -3.45
CA ARG A 26 -18.68 2.50 -4.65
C ARG A 26 -17.98 1.14 -4.61
N ASP A 27 -17.93 0.49 -5.77
CA ASP A 27 -17.12 -0.70 -5.93
C ASP A 27 -15.64 -0.29 -6.02
N VAL A 28 -14.83 -0.84 -5.13
CA VAL A 28 -13.39 -0.59 -5.06
C VAL A 28 -12.67 -1.92 -5.06
N LYS A 29 -11.74 -2.09 -5.99
CA LYS A 29 -10.92 -3.30 -6.09
C LYS A 29 -9.59 -3.11 -5.38
N PRO A 30 -9.00 -4.19 -4.82
CA PRO A 30 -7.65 -4.13 -4.23
C PRO A 30 -6.63 -3.52 -5.20
N GLY A 31 -5.75 -2.66 -4.70
CA GLY A 31 -4.77 -1.93 -5.51
C GLY A 31 -5.24 -0.57 -6.01
N GLN A 32 -6.55 -0.34 -6.12
CA GLN A 32 -7.07 1.00 -6.42
C GLN A 32 -6.92 1.92 -5.20
N PHE A 33 -6.93 3.22 -5.46
CA PHE A 33 -6.84 4.26 -4.43
C PHE A 33 -7.99 5.27 -4.54
N VAL A 34 -8.14 6.04 -3.50
CA VAL A 34 -9.02 7.20 -3.42
C VAL A 34 -8.22 8.44 -3.07
N MET A 35 -8.69 9.60 -3.49
CA MET A 35 -8.18 10.88 -3.00
C MET A 35 -9.03 11.29 -1.80
N VAL A 36 -8.40 11.51 -0.66
CA VAL A 36 -9.06 11.86 0.60
C VAL A 36 -8.69 13.27 1.01
N TRP A 37 -9.70 14.03 1.39
CA TRP A 37 -9.54 15.41 1.83
C TRP A 37 -10.23 15.65 3.19
N VAL A 38 -9.55 16.40 4.03
CA VAL A 38 -10.09 17.00 5.25
C VAL A 38 -10.02 18.51 5.08
N PRO A 39 -11.10 19.27 5.33
CA PRO A 39 -11.12 20.73 5.18
C PRO A 39 -9.94 21.41 5.89
N GLY A 40 -9.31 22.38 5.22
CA GLY A 40 -8.12 23.07 5.72
C GLY A 40 -6.79 22.37 5.45
N HIS A 41 -6.80 21.15 4.90
CA HIS A 41 -5.59 20.37 4.61
C HIS A 41 -5.48 19.98 3.13
N SER A 42 -4.33 19.42 2.74
CA SER A 42 -4.14 18.93 1.38
C SER A 42 -4.87 17.62 1.14
N GLU A 43 -5.37 17.42 -0.06
CA GLU A 43 -5.88 16.14 -0.53
C GLU A 43 -4.71 15.15 -0.69
N VAL A 44 -4.92 13.89 -0.31
CA VAL A 44 -3.90 12.84 -0.36
C VAL A 44 -4.45 11.52 -0.92
N PRO A 45 -3.64 10.77 -1.71
CA PRO A 45 -4.03 9.45 -2.19
C PRO A 45 -3.92 8.43 -1.08
N MET A 46 -4.90 7.52 -0.99
CA MET A 46 -4.92 6.42 -0.03
C MET A 46 -5.56 5.18 -0.64
N SER A 47 -4.94 4.02 -0.46
CA SER A 47 -5.57 2.74 -0.75
C SER A 47 -6.50 2.34 0.39
N LEU A 48 -7.57 1.59 0.06
CA LEU A 48 -8.44 1.05 1.08
C LEU A 48 -7.86 -0.26 1.62
N SER A 49 -7.86 -0.40 2.94
CA SER A 49 -7.49 -1.63 3.64
C SER A 49 -8.67 -2.60 3.83
N GLN A 50 -9.89 -2.15 3.50
CA GLN A 50 -11.09 -2.98 3.42
C GLN A 50 -12.02 -2.43 2.33
N THR A 51 -12.46 -3.29 1.40
CA THR A 51 -13.22 -2.91 0.19
C THR A 51 -14.66 -3.44 0.17
N GLY A 52 -15.11 -4.14 1.20
CA GLY A 52 -16.46 -4.67 1.35
C GLY A 52 -17.55 -3.60 1.53
N LYS A 53 -18.70 -3.97 2.10
CA LYS A 53 -19.81 -3.03 2.40
C LYS A 53 -19.37 -1.90 3.34
N GLU A 54 -18.59 -2.22 4.37
CA GLU A 54 -17.86 -1.27 5.17
C GLU A 54 -16.48 -1.09 4.54
N LYS A 55 -16.06 0.13 4.31
CA LYS A 55 -14.74 0.49 3.79
C LYS A 55 -13.83 0.87 4.95
N CYS A 56 -12.52 0.71 4.75
CA CYS A 56 -11.54 1.12 5.74
C CYS A 56 -10.34 1.80 5.07
N LEU A 57 -9.88 2.87 5.67
CA LEU A 57 -8.58 3.49 5.42
C LEU A 57 -7.69 3.23 6.63
N THR A 58 -6.56 2.54 6.44
CA THR A 58 -5.53 2.39 7.48
C THR A 58 -4.40 3.36 7.18
N ILE A 59 -4.17 4.29 8.08
CA ILE A 59 -3.45 5.53 7.86
C ILE A 59 -2.26 5.62 8.80
N LYS A 60 -1.05 5.73 8.24
CA LYS A 60 0.14 6.08 9.02
C LYS A 60 0.21 7.61 9.20
N MET A 61 0.39 8.06 10.42
CA MET A 61 0.61 9.48 10.72
C MET A 61 1.99 9.90 10.18
N TYR A 62 1.97 10.76 9.17
CA TYR A 62 3.21 11.20 8.52
C TYR A 62 3.32 12.72 8.40
N GLY A 63 2.24 13.41 8.08
CA GLY A 63 2.20 14.85 7.83
C GLY A 63 0.92 15.48 8.38
N ASP A 64 0.72 16.77 8.10
CA ASP A 64 -0.39 17.55 8.67
C ASP A 64 -1.76 16.98 8.33
N THR A 65 -1.98 16.57 7.07
CA THR A 65 -3.24 15.96 6.64
C THR A 65 -3.54 14.67 7.40
N THR A 66 -2.55 13.78 7.58
CA THR A 66 -2.77 12.51 8.29
C THR A 66 -2.92 12.72 9.80
N ARG A 67 -2.33 13.76 10.38
CA ARG A 67 -2.59 14.18 11.77
C ARG A 67 -3.99 14.77 11.93
N ALA A 68 -4.45 15.55 10.96
CA ALA A 68 -5.84 16.03 10.96
C ALA A 68 -6.85 14.87 10.84
N MET A 69 -6.55 13.85 10.03
CA MET A 69 -7.37 12.64 9.98
C MET A 69 -7.35 11.87 11.30
N ASP A 70 -6.22 11.85 12.02
CA ASP A 70 -6.14 11.23 13.34
C ASP A 70 -6.94 11.98 14.42
N ALA A 71 -7.18 13.26 14.25
CA ALA A 71 -8.02 14.03 15.14
C ALA A 71 -9.53 13.80 14.96
N LEU A 72 -9.93 13.14 13.85
CA LEU A 72 -11.33 12.83 13.60
C LEU A 72 -11.86 11.76 14.56
N GLU A 73 -13.12 11.95 14.96
CA GLU A 73 -13.86 11.01 15.80
C GLU A 73 -15.06 10.41 15.05
N PRO A 74 -15.60 9.28 15.51
CA PRO A 74 -16.85 8.75 14.95
C PRO A 74 -17.95 9.81 14.95
N GLY A 75 -18.52 10.06 13.77
CA GLY A 75 -19.49 11.13 13.54
C GLY A 75 -18.96 12.27 12.68
N ASP A 76 -17.65 12.47 12.66
CA ASP A 76 -17.00 13.45 11.78
C ASP A 76 -16.99 13.02 10.32
N PHE A 77 -16.53 13.89 9.45
CA PHE A 77 -16.62 13.70 8.01
C PHE A 77 -15.25 13.81 7.32
N ILE A 78 -15.07 12.96 6.32
CA ILE A 78 -14.02 13.06 5.31
C ILE A 78 -14.65 13.23 3.94
N TYR A 79 -13.90 13.77 3.01
CA TYR A 79 -14.31 13.91 1.62
C TYR A 79 -13.48 12.98 0.76
N ILE A 80 -14.17 12.19 -0.09
CA ILE A 80 -13.53 11.17 -0.92
C ILE A 80 -13.95 11.34 -2.37
N ARG A 81 -12.99 11.21 -3.27
CA ARG A 81 -13.25 11.00 -4.70
C ARG A 81 -12.46 9.81 -5.23
N GLY A 82 -13.00 9.13 -6.22
CA GLY A 82 -12.47 7.89 -6.78
C GLY A 82 -13.58 6.85 -6.96
N PRO A 83 -13.24 5.55 -6.97
CA PRO A 83 -11.87 5.00 -6.96
C PRO A 83 -11.10 5.33 -8.25
N TYR A 84 -9.78 5.35 -8.16
CA TYR A 84 -8.85 5.62 -9.24
C TYR A 84 -7.80 4.54 -9.36
N GLY A 85 -7.11 4.54 -10.49
CA GLY A 85 -6.00 3.65 -10.76
C GLY A 85 -6.41 2.21 -11.11
N LYS A 86 -5.42 1.45 -11.55
CA LYS A 86 -5.59 0.04 -11.90
C LYS A 86 -5.54 -0.83 -10.64
N PRO A 87 -6.44 -1.81 -10.52
CA PRO A 87 -6.38 -2.78 -9.43
C PRO A 87 -5.24 -3.76 -9.63
N PHE A 88 -4.89 -4.48 -8.58
CA PHE A 88 -4.11 -5.72 -8.71
C PHE A 88 -4.87 -6.72 -9.58
N SER A 89 -4.14 -7.52 -10.34
CA SER A 89 -4.72 -8.63 -11.10
C SER A 89 -5.25 -9.70 -10.14
N SER A 90 -6.36 -10.34 -10.52
CA SER A 90 -6.85 -11.50 -9.78
C SER A 90 -6.14 -12.77 -10.24
N THR A 91 -5.81 -13.64 -9.31
CA THR A 91 -5.24 -14.96 -9.62
C THR A 91 -5.95 -16.06 -8.83
N LYS A 92 -5.86 -17.28 -9.34
CA LYS A 92 -6.26 -18.48 -8.63
C LYS A 92 -5.02 -19.16 -8.05
N GLY A 93 -5.14 -19.73 -6.86
CA GLY A 93 -4.06 -20.45 -6.18
C GLY A 93 -3.34 -19.60 -5.13
N LYS A 94 -2.19 -20.11 -4.68
CA LYS A 94 -1.45 -19.51 -3.57
C LYS A 94 -0.85 -18.17 -3.97
N THR A 95 -1.02 -17.17 -3.10
CA THR A 95 -0.46 -15.83 -3.28
C THR A 95 0.54 -15.48 -2.18
N LEU A 96 1.54 -14.69 -2.54
CA LEU A 96 2.47 -14.10 -1.59
C LEU A 96 2.24 -12.59 -1.52
N LEU A 97 1.88 -12.11 -0.33
CA LEU A 97 1.65 -10.70 -0.05
C LEU A 97 2.88 -10.15 0.70
N ILE A 98 3.64 -9.25 0.08
CA ILE A 98 4.86 -8.69 0.65
C ILE A 98 4.59 -7.23 1.01
N GLY A 99 4.44 -6.95 2.31
CA GLY A 99 4.06 -5.63 2.81
C GLY A 99 5.08 -5.02 3.76
N GLY A 100 5.45 -3.76 3.53
CA GLY A 100 6.31 -2.99 4.43
C GLY A 100 5.54 -1.88 5.16
N GLY A 101 5.50 -1.94 6.49
CA GLY A 101 4.77 -0.98 7.31
C GLY A 101 3.32 -0.81 6.86
N SER A 102 2.88 0.44 6.63
CA SER A 102 1.52 0.74 6.16
C SER A 102 1.20 0.21 4.75
N GLY A 103 2.19 -0.21 3.95
CA GLY A 103 1.95 -0.84 2.66
C GLY A 103 1.16 -2.15 2.77
N MET A 104 1.25 -2.85 3.91
CA MET A 104 0.42 -4.04 4.16
C MET A 104 -1.08 -3.72 4.15
N ALA A 105 -1.47 -2.50 4.48
CA ALA A 105 -2.87 -2.07 4.44
C ALA A 105 -3.47 -2.14 3.04
N SER A 106 -2.69 -1.83 2.01
CA SER A 106 -3.12 -1.91 0.60
C SER A 106 -3.31 -3.37 0.13
N LEU A 107 -2.60 -4.31 0.75
CA LEU A 107 -2.67 -5.75 0.45
C LEU A 107 -3.71 -6.49 1.32
N ARG A 108 -4.14 -5.89 2.44
CA ARG A 108 -5.09 -6.51 3.38
C ARG A 108 -6.36 -7.06 2.71
N PRO A 109 -7.01 -6.38 1.73
CA PRO A 109 -8.20 -6.90 1.08
C PRO A 109 -7.99 -8.20 0.29
N MET A 110 -6.74 -8.60 0.09
CA MET A 110 -6.34 -9.81 -0.64
C MET A 110 -5.99 -10.97 0.29
N ILE A 111 -5.98 -10.75 1.62
CA ILE A 111 -5.73 -11.81 2.59
C ILE A 111 -6.87 -12.82 2.53
N ASN A 112 -6.53 -14.08 2.33
CA ASN A 112 -7.45 -15.21 2.29
C ASN A 112 -6.74 -16.50 2.71
N GLU A 113 -7.43 -17.64 2.68
CA GLU A 113 -6.86 -18.93 3.12
C GLU A 113 -5.65 -19.39 2.30
N GLU A 114 -5.49 -18.95 1.04
CA GLU A 114 -4.38 -19.29 0.16
C GLU A 114 -3.22 -18.29 0.22
N SER A 115 -3.38 -17.19 0.97
CA SER A 115 -2.36 -16.14 1.08
C SER A 115 -1.29 -16.50 2.10
N THR A 116 -0.03 -16.20 1.76
CA THR A 116 1.09 -16.12 2.70
C THR A 116 1.55 -14.67 2.75
N GLY A 117 1.81 -14.14 3.94
CA GLY A 117 2.28 -12.77 4.14
C GLY A 117 3.76 -12.72 4.53
N ILE A 118 4.53 -11.80 3.94
CA ILE A 118 5.79 -11.33 4.49
C ILE A 118 5.57 -9.89 4.95
N LEU A 119 5.60 -9.68 6.27
CA LEU A 119 5.28 -8.43 6.93
C LEU A 119 6.56 -7.84 7.51
N ALA A 120 7.02 -6.72 6.96
CA ALA A 120 8.23 -6.06 7.44
C ALA A 120 7.92 -4.76 8.18
N ALA A 121 8.60 -4.56 9.31
CA ALA A 121 8.51 -3.35 10.12
C ALA A 121 9.84 -3.09 10.84
N ARG A 122 10.00 -1.92 11.50
CA ARG A 122 11.16 -1.64 12.33
C ARG A 122 11.15 -2.48 13.59
N GLY A 123 9.99 -2.63 14.21
CA GLY A 123 9.77 -3.41 15.41
C GLY A 123 8.38 -4.03 15.43
N LYS A 124 8.15 -4.93 16.37
CA LYS A 124 6.89 -5.70 16.48
C LYS A 124 5.65 -4.82 16.65
N GLU A 125 5.79 -3.66 17.27
CA GLU A 125 4.71 -2.70 17.52
C GLU A 125 4.23 -1.97 16.25
N GLU A 126 4.99 -2.05 15.16
CA GLU A 126 4.64 -1.49 13.85
C GLU A 126 4.08 -2.54 12.87
N LEU A 127 4.07 -3.84 13.26
CA LEU A 127 3.49 -4.88 12.41
C LEU A 127 1.98 -4.74 12.31
N LEU A 128 1.45 -4.89 11.09
CA LEU A 128 0.03 -4.75 10.81
C LEU A 128 -0.54 -6.08 10.28
N PHE A 129 -1.73 -6.45 10.77
CA PHE A 129 -2.54 -7.55 10.25
C PHE A 129 -1.91 -8.95 10.32
N GLU A 130 -0.89 -9.16 11.15
CA GLU A 130 -0.29 -10.49 11.34
C GLU A 130 -1.34 -11.56 11.66
N ASN A 131 -2.27 -11.24 12.55
CA ASN A 131 -3.32 -12.15 13.04
C ASN A 131 -4.44 -12.44 12.00
N GLU A 132 -4.45 -11.75 10.86
CA GLU A 132 -5.42 -12.00 9.79
C GLU A 132 -4.98 -13.12 8.83
N PHE A 133 -3.72 -13.52 8.88
CA PHE A 133 -3.22 -14.66 8.15
C PHE A 133 -3.50 -15.95 8.93
N LYS A 134 -3.81 -17.03 8.20
CA LYS A 134 -3.94 -18.36 8.78
C LYS A 134 -2.65 -18.75 9.48
N ASP A 135 -2.74 -19.54 10.54
CA ASP A 135 -1.59 -19.99 11.35
C ASP A 135 -0.40 -20.45 10.51
N GLY A 136 0.76 -19.89 10.80
CA GLY A 136 2.02 -20.19 10.10
C GLY A 136 2.19 -19.53 8.72
N LYS A 137 1.20 -18.75 8.24
CA LYS A 137 1.27 -18.07 6.95
C LYS A 137 1.69 -16.59 7.04
N ALA A 138 1.91 -16.06 8.24
CA ALA A 138 2.51 -14.74 8.46
C ALA A 138 3.99 -14.89 8.79
N ILE A 139 4.87 -14.41 7.92
CA ILE A 139 6.31 -14.33 8.13
C ILE A 139 6.63 -12.91 8.50
N CYS A 140 6.87 -12.68 9.79
CA CYS A 140 7.25 -11.37 10.30
C CYS A 140 8.76 -11.16 10.16
N VAL A 141 9.14 -9.96 9.74
CA VAL A 141 10.54 -9.51 9.65
C VAL A 141 10.65 -8.17 10.36
N THR A 142 11.50 -8.09 11.39
CA THR A 142 11.70 -6.82 12.11
C THR A 142 13.17 -6.46 12.13
N GLU A 143 13.47 -5.17 11.91
CA GLU A 143 14.86 -4.70 11.88
C GLU A 143 15.56 -4.89 13.22
N ASP A 144 14.82 -4.66 14.33
CA ASP A 144 15.32 -4.84 15.69
C ASP A 144 15.35 -6.30 16.18
N GLY A 145 14.67 -7.22 15.46
CA GLY A 145 14.56 -8.63 15.82
C GLY A 145 13.53 -8.91 16.92
N SER A 146 12.63 -7.98 17.22
CA SER A 146 11.63 -8.13 18.29
C SER A 146 10.50 -9.12 17.92
N ARG A 147 10.34 -9.46 16.61
CA ARG A 147 9.36 -10.44 16.12
C ARG A 147 9.85 -11.10 14.84
N GLY A 148 9.79 -12.43 14.79
CA GLY A 148 10.12 -13.22 13.60
C GLY A 148 11.58 -13.15 13.19
N ILE A 149 11.85 -12.97 11.90
CA ILE A 149 13.21 -12.92 11.34
C ILE A 149 13.79 -11.53 11.59
N LYS A 150 15.00 -11.44 12.14
CA LYS A 150 15.72 -10.18 12.28
C LYS A 150 16.30 -9.76 10.91
N GLY A 151 15.97 -8.57 10.45
CA GLY A 151 16.50 -8.03 9.20
C GLY A 151 15.52 -7.14 8.46
N ILE A 152 15.73 -6.98 7.16
CA ILE A 152 14.85 -6.26 6.25
C ILE A 152 14.02 -7.25 5.42
N ILE A 153 13.08 -6.74 4.62
CA ILE A 153 12.09 -7.54 3.86
C ILE A 153 12.71 -8.71 3.06
N THR A 154 13.92 -8.55 2.53
CA THR A 154 14.60 -9.58 1.73
C THR A 154 14.90 -10.85 2.52
N ALA A 155 15.15 -10.76 3.83
CA ALA A 155 15.35 -11.92 4.70
C ALA A 155 14.08 -12.80 4.77
N GLY A 156 12.90 -12.19 4.72
CA GLY A 156 11.64 -12.93 4.63
C GLY A 156 11.47 -13.61 3.26
N ILE A 157 11.89 -12.97 2.17
CA ILE A 157 11.82 -13.55 0.83
C ILE A 157 12.73 -14.77 0.72
N GLU A 158 13.91 -14.72 1.31
CA GLU A 158 14.87 -15.82 1.31
C GLU A 158 14.38 -17.05 2.10
N SER A 159 13.39 -16.88 2.99
CA SER A 159 12.81 -17.97 3.77
C SER A 159 11.71 -18.75 3.04
N VAL A 160 11.31 -18.33 1.84
CA VAL A 160 10.22 -18.94 1.07
C VAL A 160 10.67 -19.41 -0.31
N ASP A 161 10.01 -20.43 -0.80
CA ASP A 161 10.16 -20.88 -2.17
C ASP A 161 9.13 -20.15 -3.07
N LEU A 162 9.62 -19.19 -3.86
CA LEU A 162 8.79 -18.33 -4.72
C LEU A 162 8.02 -19.13 -5.77
N SER A 163 8.53 -20.28 -6.22
CA SER A 163 7.89 -21.13 -7.23
C SER A 163 6.54 -21.71 -6.78
N LYS A 164 6.27 -21.70 -5.48
CA LYS A 164 5.01 -22.18 -4.89
C LYS A 164 3.84 -21.20 -5.02
N PHE A 165 4.11 -19.97 -5.44
CA PHE A 165 3.12 -18.92 -5.52
C PHE A 165 2.74 -18.61 -6.98
N SER A 166 1.45 -18.56 -7.23
CA SER A 166 0.90 -18.20 -8.55
C SER A 166 1.05 -16.71 -8.85
N MET A 167 1.11 -15.87 -7.79
CA MET A 167 1.28 -14.42 -7.91
C MET A 167 1.89 -13.85 -6.62
N ILE A 168 2.74 -12.86 -6.78
CA ILE A 168 3.35 -12.09 -5.69
C ILE A 168 2.86 -10.65 -5.80
N TYR A 169 2.34 -10.11 -4.71
CA TYR A 169 1.90 -8.72 -4.63
C TYR A 169 2.74 -7.96 -3.61
N VAL A 170 3.25 -6.81 -4.01
CA VAL A 170 4.22 -6.05 -3.22
C VAL A 170 3.72 -4.62 -3.01
N CYS A 171 3.68 -4.16 -1.76
CA CYS A 171 3.34 -2.78 -1.42
C CYS A 171 4.16 -2.28 -0.22
N GLY A 172 4.65 -1.05 -0.30
CA GLY A 172 5.44 -0.43 0.76
C GLY A 172 6.31 0.71 0.25
N PRO A 173 7.24 1.20 1.08
CA PRO A 173 8.16 2.25 0.68
C PRO A 173 8.97 1.87 -0.56
N GLU A 174 9.16 2.80 -1.47
CA GLU A 174 9.75 2.51 -2.79
C GLU A 174 11.16 1.88 -2.72
N ARG A 175 11.98 2.27 -1.75
CA ARG A 175 13.27 1.58 -1.51
C ARG A 175 13.09 0.09 -1.22
N MET A 176 12.05 -0.24 -0.46
CA MET A 176 11.70 -1.64 -0.18
C MET A 176 11.22 -2.34 -1.45
N LEU A 177 10.33 -1.70 -2.23
CA LEU A 177 9.84 -2.25 -3.49
C LEU A 177 11.01 -2.57 -4.44
N TYR A 178 11.99 -1.67 -4.53
CA TYR A 178 13.17 -1.87 -5.35
C TYR A 178 14.05 -3.02 -4.83
N ALA A 179 14.23 -3.13 -3.51
CA ALA A 179 14.97 -4.24 -2.92
C ALA A 179 14.29 -5.60 -3.17
N VAL A 180 12.95 -5.64 -3.06
CA VAL A 180 12.15 -6.83 -3.42
C VAL A 180 12.33 -7.16 -4.90
N TYR A 181 12.14 -6.16 -5.79
CA TYR A 181 12.34 -6.35 -7.23
C TYR A 181 13.70 -6.95 -7.55
N LYS A 182 14.79 -6.37 -7.00
CA LYS A 182 16.17 -6.87 -7.20
C LYS A 182 16.36 -8.30 -6.70
N ASN A 183 15.65 -8.69 -5.64
CA ASN A 183 15.74 -10.03 -5.08
C ASN A 183 14.99 -11.08 -5.92
N ILE A 184 13.83 -10.72 -6.50
CA ILE A 184 12.96 -11.67 -7.20
C ILE A 184 13.09 -11.64 -8.73
N GLN A 185 13.76 -10.63 -9.32
CA GLN A 185 13.98 -10.54 -10.77
C GLN A 185 14.75 -11.78 -11.26
N GLY A 186 14.29 -12.37 -12.36
CA GLY A 186 14.85 -13.61 -12.92
C GLY A 186 14.44 -14.88 -12.16
N LYS A 187 13.71 -14.77 -11.05
CA LYS A 187 13.18 -15.92 -10.30
C LYS A 187 11.68 -16.12 -10.52
N THR A 188 10.95 -15.07 -10.90
CA THR A 188 9.53 -15.13 -11.23
C THR A 188 9.15 -14.01 -12.18
N GLU A 189 8.16 -14.27 -13.04
CA GLU A 189 7.51 -13.28 -13.88
C GLU A 189 6.15 -12.83 -13.31
N ASN A 190 5.67 -13.51 -12.27
CA ASN A 190 4.36 -13.33 -11.68
C ASN A 190 4.45 -12.44 -10.43
N ALA A 191 4.77 -11.18 -10.60
CA ALA A 191 4.80 -10.22 -9.50
C ALA A 191 4.22 -8.86 -9.94
N GLU A 192 3.50 -8.21 -9.03
CA GLU A 192 2.95 -6.87 -9.17
C GLU A 192 3.35 -5.99 -7.99
N PHE A 193 3.67 -4.75 -8.29
CA PHE A 193 4.15 -3.73 -7.35
C PHE A 193 3.19 -2.55 -7.33
N SER A 194 2.77 -2.13 -6.15
CA SER A 194 2.00 -0.89 -5.99
C SER A 194 2.96 0.25 -5.67
N LEU A 195 3.11 1.18 -6.61
CA LEU A 195 4.00 2.32 -6.50
C LEU A 195 3.29 3.51 -5.84
N GLU A 196 4.04 4.23 -5.00
CA GLU A 196 3.57 5.44 -4.33
C GLU A 196 4.32 6.66 -4.88
N ARG A 197 3.57 7.68 -5.29
CA ARG A 197 4.09 8.97 -5.75
C ARG A 197 3.24 10.12 -5.21
N SER A 198 3.81 11.31 -5.25
CA SER A 198 3.06 12.52 -4.91
C SER A 198 1.97 12.77 -5.95
N MET A 199 0.71 12.58 -5.57
CA MET A 199 -0.43 12.79 -6.45
C MET A 199 -1.14 14.11 -6.12
N LYS A 200 -1.53 14.85 -7.17
CA LYS A 200 -2.35 16.07 -7.07
C LYS A 200 -3.71 15.87 -7.73
N CYS A 201 -3.73 15.60 -9.05
CA CYS A 201 -4.99 15.43 -9.77
C CYS A 201 -5.64 14.04 -9.56
N GLY A 202 -4.87 12.98 -9.46
CA GLY A 202 -5.34 11.59 -9.33
C GLY A 202 -5.92 10.99 -10.62
N ILE A 203 -5.86 11.70 -11.76
CA ILE A 203 -6.53 11.34 -13.02
C ILE A 203 -5.64 11.47 -14.27
N GLY A 204 -4.32 11.55 -14.11
CA GLY A 204 -3.36 11.55 -15.22
C GLY A 204 -3.25 12.87 -16.00
N LEU A 205 -3.42 14.03 -15.34
CA LEU A 205 -3.39 15.34 -16.00
C LEU A 205 -2.21 16.24 -15.63
N CYS A 206 -1.57 16.04 -14.48
CA CYS A 206 -0.69 17.05 -13.91
C CYS A 206 0.77 16.64 -13.77
N ASP A 207 1.15 15.47 -14.24
CA ASP A 207 2.51 14.88 -14.21
C ASP A 207 3.19 14.78 -12.84
N SER A 208 2.50 15.19 -11.75
CA SER A 208 3.09 15.16 -10.40
C SER A 208 3.50 13.78 -9.93
N CYS A 209 2.88 12.73 -10.45
CA CYS A 209 3.13 11.34 -10.09
C CYS A 209 3.84 10.56 -11.20
N SER A 210 4.39 11.25 -12.20
CA SER A 210 5.05 10.60 -13.33
C SER A 210 6.34 9.87 -12.93
N VAL A 211 6.54 8.71 -13.54
CA VAL A 211 7.76 7.89 -13.48
C VAL A 211 8.03 7.38 -14.88
N ASP A 212 9.11 7.81 -15.51
CA ASP A 212 9.49 7.40 -16.88
C ASP A 212 8.34 7.44 -17.89
N GLY A 213 7.49 8.48 -17.81
CA GLY A 213 6.34 8.67 -18.72
C GLY A 213 5.08 7.91 -18.31
N PHE A 214 5.10 7.10 -17.25
CA PHE A 214 3.90 6.51 -16.66
C PHE A 214 3.30 7.46 -15.62
N GLU A 215 2.04 7.80 -15.79
CA GLU A 215 1.24 8.50 -14.78
C GLU A 215 0.75 7.49 -13.73
N ILE A 216 1.37 7.43 -12.55
CA ILE A 216 1.05 6.43 -11.51
C ILE A 216 -0.43 6.43 -11.15
N CYS A 217 -1.08 7.57 -11.15
CA CYS A 217 -2.51 7.67 -10.82
C CYS A 217 -3.45 7.14 -11.91
N ARG A 218 -3.00 7.06 -13.18
CA ARG A 218 -3.79 6.59 -14.32
C ARG A 218 -3.32 5.22 -14.81
N ASP A 219 -2.01 5.06 -15.00
CA ASP A 219 -1.40 3.88 -15.61
C ASP A 219 -1.10 2.79 -14.57
N GLY A 220 -1.00 3.18 -13.28
CA GLY A 220 -0.85 2.36 -12.10
C GLY A 220 -2.04 2.52 -11.14
N PRO A 221 -1.82 2.46 -9.80
CA PRO A 221 -0.52 2.37 -9.12
C PRO A 221 0.13 0.98 -9.20
N THR A 222 -0.60 -0.04 -9.68
CA THR A 222 -0.11 -1.40 -9.78
C THR A 222 0.56 -1.64 -11.13
N PHE A 223 1.80 -2.14 -11.10
CA PHE A 223 2.61 -2.46 -12.26
C PHE A 223 3.19 -3.86 -12.12
N ASN A 224 3.21 -4.64 -13.19
CA ASN A 224 3.85 -5.94 -13.18
C ASN A 224 5.39 -5.82 -13.21
N ILE A 225 6.07 -6.92 -12.89
CA ILE A 225 7.54 -6.96 -12.78
C ILE A 225 8.25 -6.51 -14.07
N LYS A 226 7.68 -6.80 -15.24
CA LYS A 226 8.25 -6.37 -16.53
C LYS A 226 8.16 -4.86 -16.67
N GLN A 227 7.01 -4.25 -16.36
CA GLN A 227 6.85 -2.80 -16.42
C GLN A 227 7.81 -2.07 -15.46
N VAL A 228 7.96 -2.55 -14.22
CA VAL A 228 8.92 -1.92 -13.29
C VAL A 228 10.37 -2.13 -13.70
N SER A 229 10.68 -3.18 -14.46
CA SER A 229 12.03 -3.42 -15.00
C SER A 229 12.43 -2.41 -16.09
N GLU A 230 11.45 -1.81 -16.76
CA GLU A 230 11.62 -0.80 -17.80
C GLU A 230 11.71 0.63 -17.22
N MET A 231 11.41 0.82 -15.91
CA MET A 231 11.45 2.11 -15.24
C MET A 231 12.85 2.41 -14.68
N GLU A 232 13.57 3.37 -15.26
CA GLU A 232 14.89 3.77 -14.78
C GLU A 232 14.84 4.57 -13.46
N GLU A 233 13.76 5.33 -13.24
CA GLU A 233 13.56 6.14 -12.04
C GLU A 233 13.10 5.31 -10.83
N PHE A 234 12.53 4.12 -11.06
CA PHE A 234 12.01 3.26 -10.00
C PHE A 234 13.10 2.91 -8.97
N GLY A 235 12.85 3.24 -7.72
CA GLY A 235 13.78 3.02 -6.60
C GLY A 235 15.00 3.94 -6.59
N ARG A 236 15.12 4.88 -7.52
CA ARG A 236 16.28 5.79 -7.64
C ARG A 236 15.92 7.24 -7.39
N THR A 237 14.87 7.74 -8.02
CA THR A 237 14.45 9.14 -7.90
C THR A 237 12.95 9.30 -7.76
N LYS A 238 12.54 10.42 -7.20
CA LYS A 238 11.13 10.83 -7.16
C LYS A 238 11.00 12.34 -7.23
N LEU A 239 9.80 12.80 -7.62
CA LEU A 239 9.43 14.20 -7.52
C LEU A 239 8.83 14.51 -6.14
N GLU A 240 9.32 15.57 -5.51
CA GLU A 240 8.66 16.18 -4.36
C GLU A 240 7.42 16.97 -4.79
N ARG A 241 6.60 17.41 -3.83
CA ARG A 241 5.44 18.29 -4.09
C ARG A 241 5.80 19.58 -4.82
N SER A 242 7.00 20.08 -4.65
CA SER A 242 7.56 21.25 -5.33
C SER A 242 7.84 21.02 -6.82
N GLY A 243 7.85 19.76 -7.28
CA GLY A 243 8.33 19.36 -8.60
C GLY A 243 9.84 19.12 -8.65
N LYS A 244 10.57 19.33 -7.55
CA LYS A 244 12.00 19.05 -7.48
C LYS A 244 12.24 17.54 -7.47
N ARG A 245 13.15 17.07 -8.32
CA ARG A 245 13.61 15.68 -8.31
C ARG A 245 14.61 15.47 -7.18
N ILE A 246 14.39 14.42 -6.41
CA ILE A 246 15.29 13.98 -5.34
C ILE A 246 15.64 12.50 -5.52
N TYR A 247 16.82 12.12 -5.01
CA TYR A 247 17.25 10.73 -4.94
C TYR A 247 16.77 10.08 -3.64
N PHE A 248 16.53 8.74 -3.67
CA PHE A 248 16.18 7.97 -2.48
C PHE A 248 17.38 7.76 -1.56
#